data_c33bfddce14cf98e534d848e93cc7a0f
#
_entry.id   c33bfddce14cf98e534d848e93cc7a0f
#
_cell.length_a   1.000
_cell.length_b   1.000
_cell.length_c   1.000
_cell.angle_alpha   90.00
_cell.angle_beta   90.00
_cell.angle_gamma   90.00
#
_symmetry.space_group_name_H-M   'P 1'
#
loop_
_entity.id
_entity.type
_entity.pdbx_description
1 polymer ?
#
loop_
_entity_poly.entity_id
_entity_poly.type
_entity_poly.pdbx_seq_one_letter_code
_entity_poly.pdbx_strand_id
1 'polypeptide(L)'
;MGETCASCKPFITEEDGVLKVRTCAWSPPGDHPVGCGMFIHVKDGKIVKVEGDPSHPITQGRLCPRCIALDEVVYHKDRLLSPMKRAREDRGKDAWEKISWDEAYDLLEEKIRGFQENYGAECIFTLTGTGRESTLYAPVYGPAIMNTPNGASTYPFSGEACYGPRATIVNYLLGAGVPEIDSAQFFPDRYDDPRWVCPKYIMVWGKDPLYSSPDGFFGHSIIDIMKRGAKIITVDPRLTWLGAHSEYHLQLRPGTDAAVGMGFLNVIISEDLYDHDFVEKWCYGFEELSEAVKPWTPEKVEEVSWVDPEQLVGAARAFATNAPSTATWGVALDQSKQSTQAAQCFMAICAICGYIDVPGGITITKPTSFIGQWRYDMSDTLTEGMAEK
;
A
#
# COMPACT_ATOMS: atom_id res chain seq x y z
N MET A 1 23.25 11.08 -28.38
CA MET A 1 22.99 11.95 -27.22
C MET A 1 21.78 12.82 -27.65
N GLY A 2 20.60 12.49 -27.10
CA GLY A 2 19.38 13.21 -27.44
C GLY A 2 19.40 14.61 -26.85
N GLU A 3 18.83 15.55 -27.59
CA GLU A 3 18.66 16.93 -27.14
C GLU A 3 17.94 16.98 -25.81
N THR A 4 18.61 17.53 -24.78
CA THR A 4 18.01 17.74 -23.47
C THR A 4 16.90 18.76 -23.61
N CYS A 5 15.69 18.39 -23.20
CA CYS A 5 14.57 19.32 -23.10
C CYS A 5 15.02 20.57 -22.32
N ALA A 6 14.98 21.75 -22.94
CA ALA A 6 15.46 22.99 -22.33
C ALA A 6 14.71 23.39 -21.02
N SER A 7 13.59 22.75 -20.72
CA SER A 7 12.80 22.93 -19.51
C SER A 7 13.13 21.92 -18.40
N CYS A 8 13.92 20.87 -18.69
CA CYS A 8 14.28 19.86 -17.72
C CYS A 8 15.45 20.33 -16.86
N LYS A 9 15.25 20.47 -15.58
CA LYS A 9 16.36 20.69 -14.63
C LYS A 9 17.31 19.49 -14.70
N PRO A 10 18.64 19.71 -14.68
CA PRO A 10 19.60 18.62 -14.77
C PRO A 10 19.41 17.64 -13.60
N PHE A 11 19.51 16.34 -13.89
CA PHE A 11 19.46 15.31 -12.84
C PHE A 11 20.67 15.36 -11.91
N ILE A 12 21.81 15.80 -12.43
CA ILE A 12 23.07 15.86 -11.72
C ILE A 12 23.60 17.28 -11.85
N THR A 13 23.96 17.86 -10.72
CA THR A 13 24.73 19.09 -10.64
C THR A 13 25.97 18.81 -9.81
N GLU A 14 27.04 19.57 -10.05
CA GLU A 14 28.30 19.45 -9.28
C GLU A 14 28.64 20.82 -8.69
N GLU A 15 28.98 20.82 -7.40
CA GLU A 15 29.41 21.99 -6.65
C GLU A 15 30.49 21.57 -5.65
N ASP A 16 31.64 22.20 -5.69
CA ASP A 16 32.78 21.92 -4.78
C ASP A 16 33.21 20.43 -4.74
N GLY A 17 33.17 19.76 -5.87
CA GLY A 17 33.52 18.35 -5.98
C GLY A 17 32.47 17.38 -5.38
N VAL A 18 31.28 17.89 -5.09
CA VAL A 18 30.13 17.08 -4.65
C VAL A 18 29.12 17.00 -5.80
N LEU A 19 28.79 15.80 -6.20
CA LEU A 19 27.70 15.56 -7.14
C LEU A 19 26.37 15.55 -6.36
N LYS A 20 25.45 16.40 -6.78
CA LYS A 20 24.07 16.42 -6.27
C LYS A 20 23.16 15.75 -7.29
N VAL A 21 22.71 14.55 -6.96
CA VAL A 21 21.89 13.71 -7.85
C VAL A 21 20.44 13.78 -7.43
N ARG A 22 19.59 14.28 -8.33
CA ARG A 22 18.12 14.27 -8.15
C ARG A 22 17.58 12.89 -8.46
N THR A 23 16.81 12.33 -7.54
CA THR A 23 16.19 11.02 -7.69
C THR A 23 14.91 10.92 -6.86
N CYS A 24 14.24 9.80 -6.99
CA CYS A 24 13.14 9.42 -6.10
C CYS A 24 13.49 8.11 -5.41
N ALA A 25 13.36 8.04 -4.09
CA ALA A 25 13.27 6.74 -3.46
C ALA A 25 11.89 6.19 -3.75
N TRP A 26 11.84 4.99 -4.27
CA TRP A 26 10.64 4.20 -4.13
C TRP A 26 10.43 3.97 -2.65
N SER A 27 9.26 4.36 -2.15
CA SER A 27 9.02 4.35 -0.71
C SER A 27 9.40 3.00 -0.09
N PRO A 28 10.46 2.93 0.70
CA PRO A 28 10.63 1.79 1.58
C PRO A 28 9.68 2.00 2.79
N PRO A 29 8.86 1.07 3.05
CA PRO A 29 8.72 -0.27 2.54
C PRO A 29 7.80 -0.46 1.34
N GLY A 30 7.86 0.39 0.34
CA GLY A 30 7.36 0.06 -0.98
C GLY A 30 5.85 0.14 -1.23
N ASP A 31 5.08 0.78 -0.36
CA ASP A 31 3.62 0.73 -0.45
C ASP A 31 2.97 1.93 -1.16
N HIS A 32 3.78 2.89 -1.64
CA HIS A 32 3.21 4.09 -2.21
C HIS A 32 3.57 4.25 -3.67
N PRO A 33 2.58 4.56 -4.51
CA PRO A 33 2.81 4.84 -5.92
C PRO A 33 3.62 6.12 -6.14
N VAL A 34 3.91 6.85 -5.07
CA VAL A 34 4.64 8.11 -5.12
C VAL A 34 5.98 7.94 -4.45
N GLY A 35 7.05 7.98 -5.24
CA GLY A 35 8.40 8.01 -4.70
C GLY A 35 8.65 9.30 -3.90
N CYS A 36 9.49 9.21 -2.87
CA CYS A 36 9.94 10.40 -2.15
C CYS A 36 11.03 11.11 -2.97
N GLY A 37 10.75 12.34 -3.41
CA GLY A 37 11.73 13.15 -4.14
C GLY A 37 12.89 13.54 -3.26
N MET A 38 14.12 13.26 -3.70
CA MET A 38 15.30 13.50 -2.91
C MET A 38 16.50 13.91 -3.75
N PHE A 39 17.46 14.50 -3.09
CA PHE A 39 18.82 14.67 -3.57
C PHE A 39 19.78 13.76 -2.80
N ILE A 40 20.60 13.04 -3.54
CA ILE A 40 21.72 12.28 -3.00
C ILE A 40 23.00 13.05 -3.32
N HIS A 41 23.77 13.39 -2.30
CA HIS A 41 25.06 14.04 -2.45
C HIS A 41 26.16 12.98 -2.43
N VAL A 42 26.97 12.96 -3.47
CA VAL A 42 28.05 11.97 -3.65
C VAL A 42 29.38 12.71 -3.73
N LYS A 43 30.32 12.32 -2.92
CA LYS A 43 31.73 12.78 -2.93
C LYS A 43 32.65 11.58 -2.94
N ASP A 44 33.64 11.59 -3.83
CA ASP A 44 34.61 10.48 -3.96
C ASP A 44 33.96 9.10 -4.08
N GLY A 45 32.83 9.02 -4.82
CA GLY A 45 32.07 7.79 -5.01
C GLY A 45 31.24 7.33 -3.82
N LYS A 46 31.14 8.12 -2.75
CA LYS A 46 30.36 7.79 -1.55
C LYS A 46 29.22 8.78 -1.32
N ILE A 47 28.09 8.27 -0.86
CA ILE A 47 26.99 9.10 -0.39
C ILE A 47 27.46 9.80 0.90
N VAL A 48 27.34 11.12 0.92
CA VAL A 48 27.73 11.95 2.09
C VAL A 48 26.53 12.67 2.71
N LYS A 49 25.40 12.74 1.98
CA LYS A 49 24.15 13.34 2.48
C LYS A 49 22.97 12.90 1.64
N VAL A 50 21.83 12.74 2.30
CA VAL A 50 20.50 12.61 1.65
C VAL A 50 19.62 13.74 2.16
N GLU A 51 18.93 14.44 1.27
CA GLU A 51 17.98 15.49 1.60
C GLU A 51 16.76 15.45 0.68
N GLY A 52 15.61 15.95 1.13
CA GLY A 52 14.41 16.02 0.32
C GLY A 52 14.52 17.06 -0.79
N ASP A 53 13.89 16.79 -1.92
CA ASP A 53 13.77 17.75 -3.04
C ASP A 53 12.55 18.67 -2.81
N PRO A 54 12.77 19.96 -2.50
CA PRO A 54 11.68 20.92 -2.29
C PRO A 54 10.81 21.13 -3.54
N SER A 55 11.34 20.80 -4.72
CA SER A 55 10.60 20.96 -5.99
C SER A 55 9.77 19.72 -6.34
N HIS A 56 9.84 18.65 -5.55
CA HIS A 56 9.02 17.47 -5.78
C HIS A 56 7.54 17.79 -5.50
N PRO A 57 6.62 17.54 -6.45
CA PRO A 57 5.25 18.06 -6.38
C PRO A 57 4.46 17.55 -5.17
N ILE A 58 4.75 16.38 -4.67
CA ILE A 58 4.01 15.75 -3.58
C ILE A 58 4.73 15.87 -2.25
N THR A 59 5.99 15.44 -2.19
CA THR A 59 6.72 15.40 -0.91
C THR A 59 7.29 16.77 -0.51
N GLN A 60 7.53 17.67 -1.47
CA GLN A 60 7.92 19.06 -1.22
C GLN A 60 9.09 19.19 -0.23
N GLY A 61 10.11 18.35 -0.40
CA GLY A 61 11.29 18.30 0.48
C GLY A 61 11.15 17.48 1.76
N ARG A 62 10.00 16.89 2.01
CA ARG A 62 9.77 16.07 3.21
C ARG A 62 10.28 14.64 2.98
N LEU A 63 11.04 14.14 3.92
CA LEU A 63 11.52 12.77 3.96
C LEU A 63 11.25 12.15 5.33
N CYS A 64 11.00 10.86 5.36
CA CYS A 64 10.94 10.10 6.60
C CYS A 64 12.35 9.70 7.06
N PRO A 65 12.52 9.31 8.32
CA PRO A 65 13.82 8.86 8.86
C PRO A 65 14.48 7.75 8.04
N ARG A 66 13.69 6.86 7.43
CA ARG A 66 14.21 5.77 6.57
C ARG A 66 14.94 6.29 5.33
N CYS A 67 14.38 7.31 4.67
CA CYS A 67 15.04 7.94 3.53
C CYS A 67 16.28 8.71 3.94
N ILE A 68 16.24 9.39 5.08
CA ILE A 68 17.38 10.17 5.59
C ILE A 68 18.55 9.25 5.95
N ALA A 69 18.27 8.05 6.48
CA ALA A 69 19.26 7.06 6.87
C ALA A 69 19.66 6.07 5.75
N LEU A 70 19.40 6.39 4.48
CA LEU A 70 19.76 5.48 3.37
C LEU A 70 21.25 5.19 3.26
N ASP A 71 22.10 6.15 3.57
CA ASP A 71 23.56 5.98 3.60
C ASP A 71 23.98 4.98 4.68
N GLU A 72 23.38 5.02 5.86
CA GLU A 72 23.61 4.03 6.93
C GLU A 72 23.26 2.61 6.49
N VAL A 73 22.18 2.44 5.70
CA VAL A 73 21.80 1.14 5.14
C VAL A 73 22.81 0.68 4.09
N VAL A 74 23.24 1.58 3.21
CA VAL A 74 24.18 1.26 2.13
C VAL A 74 25.55 0.87 2.69
N TYR A 75 26.04 1.59 3.70
CA TYR A 75 27.37 1.39 4.28
C TYR A 75 27.36 0.66 5.61
N HIS A 76 26.28 0.00 5.96
CA HIS A 76 26.21 -0.74 7.21
C HIS A 76 27.31 -1.81 7.27
N LYS A 77 28.00 -1.90 8.41
CA LYS A 77 29.14 -2.82 8.60
C LYS A 77 28.78 -4.29 8.38
N ASP A 78 27.55 -4.67 8.67
CA ASP A 78 27.06 -6.04 8.56
C ASP A 78 26.35 -6.31 7.21
N ARG A 79 26.42 -5.36 6.26
CA ARG A 79 25.87 -5.55 4.93
C ARG A 79 26.59 -6.69 4.21
N LEU A 80 25.84 -7.63 3.66
CA LEU A 80 26.40 -8.69 2.83
C LEU A 80 26.87 -8.10 1.49
N LEU A 81 28.16 -8.26 1.20
CA LEU A 81 28.80 -7.74 -0.01
C LEU A 81 29.19 -8.85 -0.99
N SER A 82 29.03 -10.09 -0.61
CA SER A 82 29.39 -11.28 -1.41
C SER A 82 28.34 -12.36 -1.19
N PRO A 83 28.16 -13.27 -2.15
CA PRO A 83 27.42 -14.49 -1.92
C PRO A 83 28.07 -15.31 -0.80
N MET A 84 27.27 -16.11 -0.13
CA MET A 84 27.74 -16.98 0.94
C MET A 84 27.11 -18.35 0.81
N LYS A 85 27.86 -19.40 1.05
CA LYS A 85 27.37 -20.78 1.11
C LYS A 85 27.56 -21.37 2.49
N ARG A 86 26.78 -22.41 2.78
CA ARG A 86 26.88 -23.17 4.02
C ARG A 86 26.50 -24.63 3.73
N ALA A 87 27.23 -25.54 4.33
CA ALA A 87 26.91 -26.97 4.24
C ALA A 87 25.52 -27.26 4.84
N ARG A 88 24.83 -28.25 4.31
CA ARG A 88 23.46 -28.60 4.76
C ARG A 88 23.44 -29.05 6.21
N GLU A 89 24.42 -29.77 6.67
CA GLU A 89 24.63 -30.25 8.04
C GLU A 89 24.86 -29.12 9.05
N ASP A 90 25.29 -27.96 8.55
CA ASP A 90 25.51 -26.77 9.38
C ASP A 90 24.30 -25.80 9.42
N ARG A 91 23.14 -26.23 8.95
CA ARG A 91 21.91 -25.46 9.07
C ARG A 91 21.63 -25.12 10.55
N GLY A 92 21.32 -23.86 10.81
CA GLY A 92 21.10 -23.33 12.16
C GLY A 92 22.40 -22.83 12.85
N LYS A 93 23.58 -23.09 12.27
CA LYS A 93 24.85 -22.57 12.78
C LYS A 93 25.29 -21.37 11.95
N ASP A 94 26.08 -20.48 12.53
CA ASP A 94 26.73 -19.35 11.83
C ASP A 94 28.02 -19.81 11.15
N ALA A 95 27.90 -20.79 10.24
CA ALA A 95 29.01 -21.42 9.53
C ALA A 95 29.02 -21.02 8.04
N TRP A 96 28.90 -19.71 7.79
CA TRP A 96 28.87 -19.18 6.43
C TRP A 96 30.26 -18.94 5.88
N GLU A 97 30.49 -19.40 4.63
CA GLU A 97 31.70 -19.20 3.84
C GLU A 97 31.39 -18.23 2.69
N LYS A 98 32.22 -17.21 2.54
CA LYS A 98 32.14 -16.29 1.39
C LYS A 98 32.63 -16.98 0.15
N ILE A 99 31.88 -16.82 -0.94
CA ILE A 99 32.22 -17.33 -2.26
C ILE A 99 32.20 -16.21 -3.31
N SER A 100 32.74 -16.46 -4.48
CA SER A 100 32.63 -15.52 -5.60
C SER A 100 31.24 -15.57 -6.23
N TRP A 101 30.89 -14.56 -7.01
CA TRP A 101 29.68 -14.59 -7.81
C TRP A 101 29.69 -15.70 -8.87
N ASP A 102 30.85 -15.95 -9.49
CA ASP A 102 30.99 -17.00 -10.48
C ASP A 102 30.73 -18.37 -9.84
N GLU A 103 31.35 -18.66 -8.70
CA GLU A 103 31.07 -19.90 -7.93
C GLU A 103 29.58 -20.01 -7.54
N ALA A 104 28.94 -18.90 -7.15
CA ALA A 104 27.53 -18.92 -6.82
C ALA A 104 26.65 -19.23 -8.04
N TYR A 105 26.97 -18.69 -9.20
CA TYR A 105 26.25 -18.98 -10.45
C TYR A 105 26.47 -20.41 -10.91
N ASP A 106 27.68 -20.90 -10.85
CA ASP A 106 28.00 -22.31 -11.22
C ASP A 106 27.21 -23.29 -10.33
N LEU A 107 27.17 -23.03 -9.02
CA LEU A 107 26.38 -23.85 -8.09
C LEU A 107 24.89 -23.81 -8.38
N LEU A 108 24.34 -22.61 -8.68
CA LEU A 108 22.92 -22.45 -9.03
C LEU A 108 22.62 -23.19 -10.35
N GLU A 109 23.45 -23.03 -11.38
CA GLU A 109 23.27 -23.71 -12.66
C GLU A 109 23.30 -25.21 -12.49
N GLU A 110 24.31 -25.75 -11.81
CA GLU A 110 24.42 -27.20 -11.53
C GLU A 110 23.15 -27.75 -10.88
N LYS A 111 22.65 -27.05 -9.84
CA LYS A 111 21.47 -27.53 -9.10
C LYS A 111 20.20 -27.44 -9.94
N ILE A 112 19.98 -26.29 -10.60
CA ILE A 112 18.77 -26.07 -11.42
C ILE A 112 18.73 -27.11 -12.55
N ARG A 113 19.83 -27.27 -13.32
CA ARG A 113 19.91 -28.28 -14.40
C ARG A 113 19.71 -29.68 -13.86
N GLY A 114 20.35 -30.02 -12.75
CA GLY A 114 20.19 -31.33 -12.14
C GLY A 114 18.74 -31.62 -11.72
N PHE A 115 18.00 -30.63 -11.23
CA PHE A 115 16.57 -30.80 -10.94
C PHE A 115 15.76 -30.95 -12.22
N GLN A 116 16.01 -30.13 -13.22
CA GLN A 116 15.30 -30.20 -14.51
C GLN A 116 15.48 -31.55 -15.19
N GLU A 117 16.71 -32.07 -15.21
CA GLU A 117 17.05 -33.37 -15.83
C GLU A 117 16.44 -34.56 -15.09
N ASN A 118 16.41 -34.53 -13.77
CA ASN A 118 15.98 -35.69 -12.97
C ASN A 118 14.46 -35.69 -12.68
N TYR A 119 13.83 -34.52 -12.64
CA TYR A 119 12.45 -34.39 -12.15
C TYR A 119 11.54 -33.50 -13.03
N GLY A 120 12.08 -32.91 -14.11
CA GLY A 120 11.38 -31.93 -14.92
C GLY A 120 11.43 -30.50 -14.33
N ALA A 121 11.29 -29.51 -15.19
CA ALA A 121 11.35 -28.10 -14.74
C ALA A 121 10.23 -27.72 -13.78
N GLU A 122 9.11 -28.39 -13.85
CA GLU A 122 7.95 -28.21 -12.97
C GLU A 122 8.19 -28.56 -11.49
N CYS A 123 9.31 -29.23 -11.17
CA CYS A 123 9.68 -29.44 -9.77
C CYS A 123 10.25 -28.18 -9.11
N ILE A 124 10.57 -27.17 -9.91
CA ILE A 124 11.07 -25.88 -9.43
C ILE A 124 9.91 -24.93 -9.22
N PHE A 125 9.90 -24.28 -8.07
CA PHE A 125 8.87 -23.33 -7.69
C PHE A 125 9.50 -22.00 -7.28
N THR A 126 9.02 -20.91 -7.85
CA THR A 126 9.46 -19.56 -7.49
C THR A 126 8.48 -18.91 -6.52
N LEU A 127 8.97 -18.46 -5.37
CA LEU A 127 8.19 -17.73 -4.39
C LEU A 127 8.67 -16.29 -4.29
N THR A 128 7.78 -15.35 -4.53
CA THR A 128 8.10 -13.94 -4.50
C THR A 128 7.32 -13.20 -3.43
N GLY A 129 7.95 -12.22 -2.80
CA GLY A 129 7.31 -11.33 -1.87
C GLY A 129 6.59 -10.16 -2.57
N THR A 130 6.17 -9.19 -1.78
CA THR A 130 5.51 -7.97 -2.26
C THR A 130 6.48 -6.85 -2.63
N GLY A 131 7.77 -7.05 -2.51
CA GLY A 131 8.75 -6.08 -2.99
C GLY A 131 8.50 -5.81 -4.47
N ARG A 132 8.37 -4.56 -4.86
CA ARG A 132 7.97 -4.22 -6.23
C ARG A 132 8.98 -4.65 -7.26
N GLU A 133 10.25 -4.57 -6.90
CA GLU A 133 11.34 -5.09 -7.72
C GLU A 133 11.21 -6.61 -7.89
N SER A 134 10.95 -7.34 -6.81
CA SER A 134 10.78 -8.79 -6.90
C SER A 134 9.56 -9.18 -7.73
N THR A 135 8.49 -8.39 -7.69
CA THR A 135 7.30 -8.63 -8.51
C THR A 135 7.58 -8.42 -10.00
N LEU A 136 8.49 -7.50 -10.35
CA LEU A 136 8.89 -7.27 -11.74
C LEU A 136 9.86 -8.33 -12.25
N TYR A 137 10.79 -8.79 -11.41
CA TYR A 137 11.86 -9.70 -11.84
C TYR A 137 11.52 -11.19 -11.62
N ALA A 138 10.60 -11.50 -10.73
CA ALA A 138 10.23 -12.88 -10.45
C ALA A 138 9.73 -13.67 -11.67
N PRO A 139 8.92 -13.10 -12.57
CA PRO A 139 8.52 -13.77 -13.79
C PRO A 139 9.72 -14.09 -14.70
N VAL A 140 10.76 -13.26 -14.66
CA VAL A 140 11.99 -13.52 -15.43
C VAL A 140 12.73 -14.74 -14.90
N TYR A 141 12.81 -14.92 -13.58
CA TYR A 141 13.51 -16.07 -13.00
C TYR A 141 12.76 -17.39 -13.23
N GLY A 142 11.46 -17.42 -13.07
CA GLY A 142 10.65 -18.63 -13.25
C GLY A 142 10.61 -19.07 -14.72
N PRO A 143 9.80 -18.42 -15.56
CA PRO A 143 9.62 -18.84 -16.95
C PRO A 143 10.89 -18.71 -17.78
N ALA A 144 11.57 -17.56 -17.79
CA ALA A 144 12.64 -17.31 -18.74
C ALA A 144 13.97 -17.98 -18.39
N ILE A 145 14.31 -18.12 -17.10
CA ILE A 145 15.59 -18.69 -16.67
C ILE A 145 15.43 -20.16 -16.28
N MET A 146 14.42 -20.48 -15.47
CA MET A 146 14.24 -21.82 -14.91
C MET A 146 13.27 -22.68 -15.73
N ASN A 147 12.65 -22.13 -16.77
CA ASN A 147 11.65 -22.80 -17.62
C ASN A 147 10.55 -23.48 -16.80
N THR A 148 10.12 -22.86 -15.70
CA THR A 148 9.05 -23.38 -14.85
C THR A 148 7.81 -22.48 -14.90
N PRO A 149 6.61 -23.05 -15.08
CA PRO A 149 5.36 -22.31 -14.94
C PRO A 149 4.99 -22.07 -13.47
N ASN A 150 5.66 -22.76 -12.55
CA ASN A 150 5.31 -22.75 -11.14
C ASN A 150 5.88 -21.51 -10.43
N GLY A 151 5.02 -20.54 -10.22
CA GLY A 151 5.34 -19.33 -9.51
C GLY A 151 4.22 -18.93 -8.55
N ALA A 152 4.59 -18.44 -7.39
CA ALA A 152 3.66 -17.84 -6.47
C ALA A 152 4.12 -16.45 -6.10
N SER A 153 3.25 -15.50 -6.26
CA SER A 153 3.36 -14.21 -5.58
C SER A 153 2.53 -14.25 -4.30
N THR A 154 2.78 -13.33 -3.40
CA THR A 154 1.96 -13.14 -2.19
C THR A 154 0.48 -12.90 -2.50
N TYR A 155 0.14 -12.40 -3.68
CA TYR A 155 -1.24 -12.11 -4.07
C TYR A 155 -2.13 -13.36 -4.20
N PRO A 156 -1.74 -14.43 -4.93
CA PRO A 156 -2.60 -15.59 -5.09
C PRO A 156 -2.67 -16.51 -3.89
N PHE A 157 -1.64 -16.55 -3.05
CA PHE A 157 -1.55 -17.52 -1.94
C PHE A 157 -2.04 -16.97 -0.61
N SER A 158 -2.06 -15.67 -0.47
CA SER A 158 -2.52 -15.04 0.75
C SER A 158 -3.34 -13.84 0.37
N GLY A 159 -4.52 -14.06 -0.15
CA GLY A 159 -5.49 -13.00 -0.34
C GLY A 159 -5.65 -12.13 0.92
N GLU A 160 -5.17 -12.65 2.05
CA GLU A 160 -5.18 -12.02 3.36
C GLU A 160 -3.83 -11.42 3.80
N ALA A 161 -2.74 -11.58 3.04
CA ALA A 161 -1.41 -11.19 3.54
C ALA A 161 -0.97 -9.77 3.14
N CYS A 162 -1.65 -9.10 2.23
CA CYS A 162 -1.35 -7.74 1.80
C CYS A 162 -2.57 -7.13 1.11
N TYR A 163 -2.41 -6.34 0.08
CA TYR A 163 -3.50 -5.68 -0.67
C TYR A 163 -4.48 -6.61 -1.40
N GLY A 164 -4.42 -7.91 -1.22
CA GLY A 164 -5.31 -8.87 -1.87
C GLY A 164 -6.79 -8.55 -1.65
N PRO A 165 -7.29 -8.49 -0.41
CA PRO A 165 -8.69 -8.15 -0.14
C PRO A 165 -9.07 -6.77 -0.67
N ARG A 166 -8.21 -5.77 -0.49
CA ARG A 166 -8.42 -4.43 -1.01
C ARG A 166 -8.58 -4.41 -2.51
N ALA A 167 -7.59 -4.91 -3.23
CA ALA A 167 -7.61 -4.93 -4.69
C ALA A 167 -8.79 -5.75 -5.23
N THR A 168 -9.07 -6.91 -4.65
CA THR A 168 -10.18 -7.79 -5.06
C THR A 168 -11.52 -7.13 -4.84
N ILE A 169 -11.77 -6.60 -3.63
CA ILE A 169 -13.06 -6.02 -3.27
C ILE A 169 -13.32 -4.72 -4.02
N VAL A 170 -12.33 -3.84 -4.14
CA VAL A 170 -12.51 -2.60 -4.89
C VAL A 170 -12.76 -2.88 -6.37
N ASN A 171 -12.02 -3.82 -6.97
CA ASN A 171 -12.30 -4.24 -8.35
C ASN A 171 -13.67 -4.89 -8.50
N TYR A 172 -14.11 -5.70 -7.54
CA TYR A 172 -15.43 -6.34 -7.57
C TYR A 172 -16.57 -5.31 -7.44
N LEU A 173 -16.45 -4.36 -6.51
CA LEU A 173 -17.50 -3.37 -6.25
C LEU A 173 -17.52 -2.21 -7.25
N LEU A 174 -16.36 -1.76 -7.71
CA LEU A 174 -16.22 -0.53 -8.50
C LEU A 174 -15.66 -0.77 -9.91
N GLY A 175 -15.26 -2.00 -10.21
CA GLY A 175 -14.69 -2.36 -11.51
C GLY A 175 -13.24 -1.91 -11.74
N ALA A 176 -12.62 -1.19 -10.83
CA ALA A 176 -11.23 -0.75 -10.95
C ALA A 176 -10.67 -0.13 -9.65
N GLY A 177 -9.35 -0.10 -9.56
CA GLY A 177 -8.60 0.84 -8.74
C GLY A 177 -8.27 0.41 -7.32
N VAL A 178 -7.63 1.32 -6.64
CA VAL A 178 -7.33 1.27 -5.21
C VAL A 178 -7.86 2.57 -4.60
N PRO A 179 -8.59 2.50 -3.48
CA PRO A 179 -9.15 3.69 -2.85
C PRO A 179 -8.04 4.47 -2.14
N GLU A 180 -7.97 5.76 -2.41
CA GLU A 180 -7.03 6.67 -1.77
C GLU A 180 -7.76 7.93 -1.31
N ILE A 181 -7.30 8.54 -0.24
CA ILE A 181 -7.83 9.84 0.21
C ILE A 181 -7.52 10.91 -0.84
N ASP A 182 -8.44 11.84 -1.04
CA ASP A 182 -8.14 13.05 -1.80
C ASP A 182 -7.27 13.99 -0.97
N SER A 183 -5.97 13.88 -1.15
CA SER A 183 -4.95 14.73 -0.54
C SER A 183 -4.44 15.80 -1.50
N ALA A 184 -5.25 16.21 -2.45
CA ALA A 184 -4.89 17.17 -3.50
C ALA A 184 -3.66 16.73 -4.35
N GLN A 185 -3.40 15.43 -4.44
CA GLN A 185 -2.22 14.87 -5.11
C GLN A 185 -2.22 15.06 -6.63
N PHE A 186 -3.38 15.33 -7.22
CA PHE A 186 -3.54 15.52 -8.66
C PHE A 186 -3.43 16.98 -9.10
N PHE A 187 -3.30 17.91 -8.17
CA PHE A 187 -3.26 19.35 -8.44
C PHE A 187 -1.84 19.90 -8.23
N PRO A 188 -1.32 20.72 -9.18
CA PRO A 188 0.00 21.33 -9.03
C PRO A 188 0.13 22.18 -7.76
N ASP A 189 -0.90 22.94 -7.44
CA ASP A 189 -0.93 23.83 -6.28
C ASP A 189 -1.46 23.12 -5.01
N ARG A 190 -1.63 21.80 -5.07
CA ARG A 190 -2.08 20.97 -3.95
C ARG A 190 -3.35 21.52 -3.31
N TYR A 191 -3.30 21.75 -2.02
CA TYR A 191 -4.41 22.19 -1.17
C TYR A 191 -4.87 23.64 -1.44
N ASP A 192 -4.12 24.39 -2.21
CA ASP A 192 -4.48 25.78 -2.61
C ASP A 192 -5.20 25.81 -3.98
N ASP A 193 -5.35 24.68 -4.65
CA ASP A 193 -6.16 24.57 -5.87
C ASP A 193 -7.65 24.69 -5.51
N PRO A 194 -8.39 25.61 -6.19
CA PRO A 194 -9.81 25.86 -5.87
C PRO A 194 -10.75 24.68 -6.15
N ARG A 195 -10.29 23.66 -6.84
CA ARG A 195 -11.06 22.43 -7.12
C ARG A 195 -10.99 21.44 -5.96
N TRP A 196 -9.98 21.57 -5.08
CA TRP A 196 -9.87 20.73 -3.92
C TRP A 196 -10.79 21.20 -2.79
N VAL A 197 -11.40 20.26 -2.09
CA VAL A 197 -12.24 20.53 -0.93
C VAL A 197 -11.64 19.83 0.28
N CYS A 198 -11.47 20.58 1.38
CA CYS A 198 -10.98 19.97 2.61
C CYS A 198 -12.05 19.04 3.20
N PRO A 199 -11.77 17.74 3.39
CA PRO A 199 -12.71 16.85 4.06
C PRO A 199 -13.00 17.32 5.48
N LYS A 200 -14.21 17.03 5.96
CA LYS A 200 -14.59 17.33 7.36
C LYS A 200 -14.03 16.29 8.32
N TYR A 201 -14.06 15.02 7.90
CA TYR A 201 -13.50 13.92 8.66
C TYR A 201 -12.58 13.06 7.78
N ILE A 202 -11.55 12.53 8.41
CA ILE A 202 -10.71 11.46 7.86
C ILE A 202 -10.90 10.23 8.76
N MET A 203 -11.50 9.17 8.25
CA MET A 203 -11.57 7.90 8.96
C MET A 203 -10.31 7.08 8.64
N VAL A 204 -9.53 6.77 9.67
CA VAL A 204 -8.28 6.00 9.57
C VAL A 204 -8.51 4.66 10.24
N TRP A 205 -8.56 3.59 9.45
CA TRP A 205 -8.92 2.26 9.90
C TRP A 205 -7.76 1.28 9.79
N GLY A 206 -7.33 0.72 10.93
CA GLY A 206 -6.26 -0.27 10.99
C GLY A 206 -4.94 0.20 10.40
N LYS A 207 -4.66 1.51 10.52
CA LYS A 207 -3.50 2.17 9.92
C LYS A 207 -2.92 3.21 10.88
N ASP A 208 -1.61 3.21 11.02
CA ASP A 208 -0.89 4.27 11.71
C ASP A 208 0.09 4.95 10.74
N PRO A 209 -0.40 5.82 9.86
CA PRO A 209 0.41 6.37 8.78
C PRO A 209 1.52 7.31 9.27
N LEU A 210 1.39 7.87 10.46
CA LEU A 210 2.45 8.72 11.04
C LEU A 210 3.65 7.91 11.46
N TYR A 211 3.48 6.63 11.74
CA TYR A 211 4.55 5.71 12.12
C TYR A 211 4.96 4.78 10.99
N SER A 212 4.00 4.12 10.33
CA SER A 212 4.28 3.13 9.29
C SER A 212 4.59 3.76 7.94
N SER A 213 4.00 4.91 7.64
CA SER A 213 4.15 5.62 6.37
C SER A 213 4.32 7.13 6.59
N PRO A 214 5.34 7.56 7.38
CA PRO A 214 5.55 8.97 7.71
C PRO A 214 6.19 9.75 6.54
N ASP A 215 5.89 9.35 5.33
CA ASP A 215 6.36 9.98 4.11
C ASP A 215 5.55 11.23 3.74
N GLY A 216 5.98 11.91 2.70
CA GLY A 216 5.36 13.14 2.24
C GLY A 216 3.97 12.96 1.63
N PHE A 217 3.52 11.72 1.44
CA PHE A 217 2.21 11.45 0.84
C PHE A 217 1.17 11.07 1.90
N PHE A 218 1.35 9.98 2.66
CA PHE A 218 0.32 9.56 3.62
C PHE A 218 0.40 10.28 4.95
N GLY A 219 1.48 10.12 5.70
CA GLY A 219 1.59 10.67 7.04
C GLY A 219 1.49 12.19 7.04
N HIS A 220 2.24 12.83 6.15
CA HIS A 220 2.22 14.29 6.05
C HIS A 220 0.90 14.83 5.50
N SER A 221 0.26 14.15 4.56
CA SER A 221 -1.04 14.61 4.01
C SER A 221 -2.13 14.62 5.07
N ILE A 222 -2.19 13.61 5.92
CA ILE A 222 -3.16 13.59 7.01
C ILE A 222 -2.93 14.79 7.95
N ILE A 223 -1.69 15.05 8.35
CA ILE A 223 -1.37 16.21 9.20
C ILE A 223 -1.70 17.53 8.49
N ASP A 224 -1.39 17.65 7.20
CA ASP A 224 -1.66 18.86 6.44
C ASP A 224 -3.17 19.12 6.31
N ILE A 225 -3.97 18.09 6.16
CA ILE A 225 -5.44 18.19 6.09
C ILE A 225 -6.03 18.47 7.48
N MET A 226 -5.50 17.85 8.56
CA MET A 226 -5.88 18.17 9.94
C MET A 226 -5.62 19.65 10.27
N LYS A 227 -4.47 20.20 9.85
CA LYS A 227 -4.18 21.65 10.04
C LYS A 227 -5.16 22.56 9.33
N ARG A 228 -5.88 22.05 8.32
CA ARG A 228 -6.94 22.76 7.59
C ARG A 228 -8.33 22.57 8.20
N GLY A 229 -8.40 21.85 9.32
CA GLY A 229 -9.62 21.72 10.10
C GLY A 229 -10.33 20.37 10.00
N ALA A 230 -9.80 19.42 9.26
CA ALA A 230 -10.35 18.06 9.26
C ALA A 230 -10.19 17.39 10.63
N LYS A 231 -11.23 16.72 11.07
CA LYS A 231 -11.24 15.91 12.29
C LYS A 231 -10.93 14.45 11.96
N ILE A 232 -10.52 13.70 12.97
CA ILE A 232 -10.12 12.29 12.79
C ILE A 232 -11.12 11.38 13.50
N ILE A 233 -11.44 10.28 12.80
CA ILE A 233 -12.05 9.08 13.37
C ILE A 233 -11.01 7.98 13.22
N THR A 234 -10.68 7.27 14.30
CA THR A 234 -9.76 6.11 14.23
C THR A 234 -10.46 4.83 14.61
N VAL A 235 -10.14 3.77 13.88
CA VAL A 235 -10.54 2.39 14.19
C VAL A 235 -9.25 1.57 14.30
N ASP A 236 -8.75 1.41 15.52
CA ASP A 236 -7.47 0.74 15.80
C ASP A 236 -7.50 0.16 17.24
N PRO A 237 -7.01 -1.06 17.47
CA PRO A 237 -6.91 -1.63 18.82
C PRO A 237 -5.92 -0.88 19.71
N ARG A 238 -5.01 -0.11 19.14
CA ARG A 238 -3.99 0.65 19.85
C ARG A 238 -4.39 2.12 19.95
N LEU A 239 -4.11 2.75 21.07
CA LEU A 239 -4.17 4.19 21.19
C LEU A 239 -2.94 4.80 20.52
N THR A 240 -3.01 5.00 19.21
CA THR A 240 -1.97 5.67 18.42
C THR A 240 -1.97 7.18 18.66
N TRP A 241 -0.99 7.90 18.10
CA TRP A 241 -1.02 9.37 18.14
C TRP A 241 -2.30 9.91 17.49
N LEU A 242 -2.72 9.36 16.35
CA LEU A 242 -3.98 9.73 15.69
C LEU A 242 -5.19 9.37 16.58
N GLY A 243 -5.18 8.21 17.23
CA GLY A 243 -6.22 7.80 18.16
C GLY A 243 -6.37 8.78 19.34
N ALA A 244 -5.25 9.23 19.90
CA ALA A 244 -5.25 10.21 20.98
C ALA A 244 -5.71 11.62 20.55
N HIS A 245 -5.68 11.93 19.25
CA HIS A 245 -6.12 13.21 18.67
C HIS A 245 -7.42 13.08 17.88
N SER A 246 -8.03 11.90 17.85
CA SER A 246 -9.31 11.68 17.17
C SER A 246 -10.47 12.19 17.99
N GLU A 247 -11.54 12.61 17.32
CA GLU A 247 -12.82 12.93 17.97
C GLU A 247 -13.54 11.66 18.42
N TYR A 248 -13.37 10.57 17.62
CA TYR A 248 -13.88 9.24 17.94
C TYR A 248 -12.77 8.22 17.74
N HIS A 249 -12.54 7.41 18.78
CA HIS A 249 -11.58 6.31 18.76
C HIS A 249 -12.30 4.99 19.02
N LEU A 250 -12.50 4.21 17.96
CA LEU A 250 -13.12 2.90 18.03
C LEU A 250 -12.04 1.85 18.33
N GLN A 251 -11.84 1.54 19.62
CA GLN A 251 -10.82 0.60 20.08
C GLN A 251 -11.37 -0.82 20.03
N LEU A 252 -11.24 -1.46 18.87
CA LEU A 252 -11.82 -2.76 18.61
C LEU A 252 -10.93 -3.92 19.07
N ARG A 253 -11.54 -5.06 19.37
CA ARG A 253 -10.86 -6.34 19.49
C ARG A 253 -10.30 -6.74 18.12
N PRO A 254 -8.99 -7.09 17.99
CA PRO A 254 -8.41 -7.50 16.70
C PRO A 254 -9.21 -8.61 16.02
N GLY A 255 -9.46 -8.45 14.73
CA GLY A 255 -10.21 -9.41 13.91
C GLY A 255 -11.73 -9.25 13.96
N THR A 256 -12.26 -8.15 14.50
CA THR A 256 -13.70 -7.85 14.53
C THR A 256 -14.09 -6.67 13.66
N ASP A 257 -13.23 -6.29 12.73
CA ASP A 257 -13.42 -5.15 11.82
C ASP A 257 -14.73 -5.22 11.04
N ALA A 258 -15.09 -6.40 10.54
CA ALA A 258 -16.35 -6.59 9.82
C ALA A 258 -17.58 -6.29 10.71
N ALA A 259 -17.55 -6.69 12.00
CA ALA A 259 -18.64 -6.41 12.93
C ALA A 259 -18.78 -4.89 13.17
N VAL A 260 -17.65 -4.20 13.36
CA VAL A 260 -17.64 -2.72 13.49
C VAL A 260 -18.18 -2.06 12.23
N GLY A 261 -17.79 -2.54 11.04
CA GLY A 261 -18.30 -2.05 9.77
C GLY A 261 -19.80 -2.24 9.59
N MET A 262 -20.32 -3.41 9.97
CA MET A 262 -21.78 -3.69 9.92
C MET A 262 -22.55 -2.79 10.89
N GLY A 263 -22.01 -2.52 12.09
CA GLY A 263 -22.64 -1.60 13.04
C GLY A 263 -22.61 -0.15 12.55
N PHE A 264 -21.51 0.26 11.92
CA PHE A 264 -21.41 1.58 11.32
C PHE A 264 -22.48 1.79 10.23
N LEU A 265 -22.63 0.78 9.34
CA LEU A 265 -23.67 0.75 8.31
C LEU A 265 -25.07 0.70 8.93
N ASN A 266 -25.28 -0.08 10.01
CA ASN A 266 -26.56 -0.13 10.72
C ASN A 266 -26.99 1.25 11.18
N VAL A 267 -26.10 2.02 11.83
CA VAL A 267 -26.43 3.39 12.29
C VAL A 267 -26.77 4.29 11.11
N ILE A 268 -25.95 4.31 10.07
CA ILE A 268 -26.17 5.17 8.89
C ILE A 268 -27.52 4.87 8.24
N ILE A 269 -27.85 3.58 8.04
CA ILE A 269 -29.06 3.16 7.35
C ILE A 269 -30.31 3.33 8.23
N SER A 270 -30.24 2.91 9.52
CA SER A 270 -31.39 2.97 10.40
C SER A 270 -31.80 4.40 10.77
N GLU A 271 -30.85 5.34 10.75
CA GLU A 271 -31.10 6.75 11.01
C GLU A 271 -31.28 7.60 9.74
N ASP A 272 -31.32 6.95 8.57
CA ASP A 272 -31.55 7.61 7.27
C ASP A 272 -30.51 8.69 6.94
N LEU A 273 -29.21 8.41 7.24
CA LEU A 273 -28.11 9.36 7.08
C LEU A 273 -27.33 9.20 5.77
N TYR A 274 -27.73 8.28 4.90
CA TYR A 274 -27.06 8.02 3.63
C TYR A 274 -27.47 9.03 2.54
N ASP A 275 -26.66 9.12 1.48
CA ASP A 275 -26.94 9.93 0.29
C ASP A 275 -27.93 9.20 -0.63
N HIS A 276 -29.22 9.58 -0.56
CA HIS A 276 -30.29 8.98 -1.33
C HIS A 276 -30.05 9.05 -2.85
N ASP A 277 -29.59 10.21 -3.33
CA ASP A 277 -29.35 10.42 -4.76
C ASP A 277 -28.22 9.53 -5.28
N PHE A 278 -27.15 9.38 -4.48
CA PHE A 278 -26.05 8.51 -4.84
C PHE A 278 -26.46 7.04 -4.81
N VAL A 279 -27.18 6.64 -3.75
CA VAL A 279 -27.64 5.26 -3.59
C VAL A 279 -28.57 4.86 -4.73
N GLU A 280 -29.56 5.70 -5.06
CA GLU A 280 -30.48 5.41 -6.15
C GLU A 280 -29.80 5.29 -7.52
N LYS A 281 -28.81 6.14 -7.79
CA LYS A 281 -28.15 6.19 -9.11
C LYS A 281 -27.03 5.19 -9.29
N TRP A 282 -26.28 4.88 -8.22
CA TRP A 282 -24.99 4.19 -8.33
C TRP A 282 -24.86 2.92 -7.49
N CYS A 283 -25.75 2.68 -6.53
CA CYS A 283 -25.66 1.51 -5.67
C CYS A 283 -26.62 0.41 -6.12
N TYR A 284 -26.11 -0.80 -6.14
CA TYR A 284 -26.90 -2.02 -6.37
C TYR A 284 -26.86 -2.89 -5.11
N GLY A 285 -28.01 -3.46 -4.72
CA GLY A 285 -28.11 -4.35 -3.55
C GLY A 285 -28.24 -3.59 -2.21
N PHE A 286 -28.75 -2.37 -2.23
CA PHE A 286 -28.93 -1.56 -1.02
C PHE A 286 -29.98 -2.14 -0.07
N GLU A 287 -31.07 -2.69 -0.61
CA GLU A 287 -32.13 -3.34 0.17
C GLU A 287 -31.60 -4.55 0.91
N GLU A 288 -30.82 -5.40 0.23
CA GLU A 288 -30.19 -6.58 0.82
C GLU A 288 -29.18 -6.19 1.91
N LEU A 289 -28.41 -5.13 1.67
CA LEU A 289 -27.51 -4.58 2.67
C LEU A 289 -28.28 -4.09 3.88
N SER A 290 -29.38 -3.36 3.66
CA SER A 290 -30.23 -2.82 4.73
C SER A 290 -30.81 -3.92 5.60
N GLU A 291 -31.23 -5.05 5.02
CA GLU A 291 -31.65 -6.22 5.80
C GLU A 291 -30.49 -6.88 6.54
N ALA A 292 -29.34 -7.01 5.91
CA ALA A 292 -28.17 -7.68 6.48
C ALA A 292 -27.58 -6.94 7.70
N VAL A 293 -27.69 -5.62 7.76
CA VAL A 293 -27.15 -4.82 8.87
C VAL A 293 -28.09 -4.76 10.09
N LYS A 294 -29.38 -5.06 9.95
CA LYS A 294 -30.36 -4.95 11.04
C LYS A 294 -29.96 -5.65 12.36
N PRO A 295 -29.37 -6.87 12.34
CA PRO A 295 -28.96 -7.56 13.56
C PRO A 295 -27.72 -6.93 14.23
N TRP A 296 -27.02 -6.01 13.56
CA TRP A 296 -25.75 -5.45 14.01
C TRP A 296 -25.99 -4.10 14.72
N THR A 297 -26.84 -4.13 15.77
CA THR A 297 -27.03 -2.94 16.61
C THR A 297 -25.74 -2.54 17.32
N PRO A 298 -25.60 -1.29 17.77
CA PRO A 298 -24.41 -0.85 18.53
C PRO A 298 -24.06 -1.75 19.71
N GLU A 299 -25.06 -2.26 20.44
CA GLU A 299 -24.89 -3.15 21.57
C GLU A 299 -24.39 -4.53 21.11
N LYS A 300 -24.87 -5.03 19.98
CA LYS A 300 -24.37 -6.28 19.40
C LYS A 300 -22.92 -6.15 18.93
N VAL A 301 -22.56 -4.99 18.40
CA VAL A 301 -21.18 -4.70 18.03
C VAL A 301 -20.27 -4.64 19.26
N GLU A 302 -20.71 -4.01 20.35
CA GLU A 302 -19.97 -3.99 21.61
C GLU A 302 -19.69 -5.40 22.12
N GLU A 303 -20.70 -6.26 22.17
CA GLU A 303 -20.57 -7.67 22.60
C GLU A 303 -19.45 -8.40 21.84
N VAL A 304 -19.35 -8.14 20.52
CA VAL A 304 -18.41 -8.84 19.63
C VAL A 304 -17.05 -8.17 19.61
N SER A 305 -17.01 -6.84 19.54
CA SER A 305 -15.83 -6.06 19.22
C SER A 305 -15.23 -5.26 20.36
N TRP A 306 -15.94 -5.12 21.48
CA TRP A 306 -15.60 -4.26 22.63
C TRP A 306 -15.65 -2.75 22.33
N VAL A 307 -16.12 -2.35 21.17
CA VAL A 307 -16.28 -0.94 20.81
C VAL A 307 -17.48 -0.37 21.57
N ASP A 308 -17.26 0.73 22.26
CA ASP A 308 -18.31 1.46 22.97
C ASP A 308 -19.41 1.92 22.02
N PRO A 309 -20.70 1.63 22.31
CA PRO A 309 -21.83 1.98 21.45
C PRO A 309 -21.95 3.48 21.17
N GLU A 310 -21.67 4.34 22.15
CA GLU A 310 -21.76 5.80 21.99
C GLU A 310 -20.67 6.29 21.05
N GLN A 311 -19.46 5.73 21.12
CA GLN A 311 -18.37 6.02 20.20
C GLN A 311 -18.71 5.57 18.77
N LEU A 312 -19.27 4.37 18.59
CA LEU A 312 -19.68 3.88 17.29
C LEU A 312 -20.74 4.76 16.65
N VAL A 313 -21.81 5.05 17.39
CA VAL A 313 -22.91 5.89 16.92
C VAL A 313 -22.44 7.31 16.60
N GLY A 314 -21.64 7.89 17.50
CA GLY A 314 -21.06 9.22 17.29
C GLY A 314 -20.19 9.30 16.03
N ALA A 315 -19.32 8.31 15.83
CA ALA A 315 -18.44 8.22 14.66
C ALA A 315 -19.24 8.05 13.36
N ALA A 316 -20.23 7.18 13.34
CA ALA A 316 -21.07 6.93 12.17
C ALA A 316 -21.86 8.18 11.76
N ARG A 317 -22.50 8.84 12.73
CA ARG A 317 -23.21 10.11 12.50
C ARG A 317 -22.27 11.20 12.01
N ALA A 318 -21.12 11.37 12.68
CA ALA A 318 -20.15 12.40 12.31
C ALA A 318 -19.63 12.18 10.89
N PHE A 319 -19.32 10.95 10.51
CA PHE A 319 -18.83 10.63 9.16
C PHE A 319 -19.91 10.85 8.10
N ALA A 320 -21.15 10.42 8.33
CA ALA A 320 -22.21 10.47 7.34
C ALA A 320 -22.79 11.88 7.14
N THR A 321 -22.90 12.68 8.21
CA THR A 321 -23.57 14.01 8.15
C THR A 321 -22.64 15.17 7.84
N ASN A 322 -21.33 14.95 7.73
CA ASN A 322 -20.36 16.02 7.46
C ASN A 322 -19.66 15.77 6.12
N ALA A 323 -20.34 16.10 5.04
CA ALA A 323 -19.81 15.98 3.67
C ALA A 323 -18.88 17.14 3.29
N PRO A 324 -17.85 16.89 2.50
CA PRO A 324 -17.32 15.58 2.21
C PRO A 324 -16.47 15.04 3.38
N SER A 325 -16.44 13.73 3.51
CA SER A 325 -15.51 13.03 4.38
C SER A 325 -14.73 11.99 3.59
N THR A 326 -13.55 11.62 4.07
CA THR A 326 -12.68 10.66 3.41
C THR A 326 -12.24 9.56 4.35
N ALA A 327 -11.76 8.46 3.80
CA ALA A 327 -11.33 7.33 4.61
C ALA A 327 -10.13 6.62 4.00
N THR A 328 -9.32 6.01 4.84
CA THR A 328 -8.21 5.15 4.44
C THR A 328 -8.07 3.97 5.39
N TRP A 329 -7.68 2.80 4.87
CA TRP A 329 -7.37 1.66 5.73
C TRP A 329 -5.95 1.16 5.53
N GLY A 330 -5.44 0.49 6.57
CA GLY A 330 -4.15 -0.16 6.56
C GLY A 330 -4.22 -1.67 6.32
N VAL A 331 -3.04 -2.27 6.21
CA VAL A 331 -2.86 -3.71 5.99
C VAL A 331 -3.48 -4.55 7.11
N ALA A 332 -3.66 -4.00 8.30
CA ALA A 332 -4.29 -4.72 9.41
C ALA A 332 -5.71 -5.18 9.08
N LEU A 333 -6.47 -4.38 8.33
CA LEU A 333 -7.79 -4.76 7.85
C LEU A 333 -7.70 -5.86 6.79
N ASP A 334 -6.70 -5.78 5.90
CA ASP A 334 -6.48 -6.77 4.84
C ASP A 334 -5.99 -8.14 5.38
N GLN A 335 -5.39 -8.18 6.57
CA GLN A 335 -4.72 -9.36 7.14
C GLN A 335 -5.56 -10.13 8.17
N SER A 336 -6.85 -9.92 8.24
CA SER A 336 -7.76 -10.66 9.12
C SER A 336 -8.48 -11.79 8.37
N LYS A 337 -9.04 -12.75 9.10
CA LYS A 337 -9.87 -13.83 8.51
C LYS A 337 -11.12 -13.31 7.81
N GLN A 338 -11.58 -12.12 8.18
CA GLN A 338 -12.79 -11.48 7.65
C GLN A 338 -12.44 -10.22 6.86
N SER A 339 -11.24 -10.18 6.32
CA SER A 339 -10.72 -9.03 5.59
C SER A 339 -11.58 -8.62 4.40
N THR A 340 -12.08 -9.61 3.65
CA THR A 340 -12.98 -9.37 2.50
C THR A 340 -14.27 -8.68 2.94
N GLN A 341 -14.90 -9.18 4.00
CA GLN A 341 -16.13 -8.59 4.55
C GLN A 341 -15.87 -7.20 5.14
N ALA A 342 -14.76 -7.03 5.86
CA ALA A 342 -14.38 -5.74 6.41
C ALA A 342 -14.12 -4.70 5.31
N ALA A 343 -13.43 -5.08 4.24
CA ALA A 343 -13.22 -4.24 3.06
C ALA A 343 -14.53 -3.89 2.34
N GLN A 344 -15.47 -4.85 2.22
CA GLN A 344 -16.81 -4.58 1.69
C GLN A 344 -17.55 -3.55 2.54
N CYS A 345 -17.57 -3.72 3.86
CA CYS A 345 -18.20 -2.75 4.77
C CYS A 345 -17.57 -1.36 4.64
N PHE A 346 -16.24 -1.28 4.61
CA PHE A 346 -15.54 0.00 4.46
C PHE A 346 -15.95 0.71 3.17
N MET A 347 -15.95 0.00 2.05
CA MET A 347 -16.34 0.57 0.76
C MET A 347 -17.82 0.91 0.71
N ALA A 348 -18.70 0.09 1.31
CA ALA A 348 -20.12 0.35 1.40
C ALA A 348 -20.41 1.62 2.21
N ILE A 349 -19.73 1.84 3.35
CA ILE A 349 -19.83 3.07 4.15
C ILE A 349 -19.52 4.30 3.27
N CYS A 350 -18.42 4.25 2.54
CA CYS A 350 -18.02 5.37 1.69
C CYS A 350 -18.97 5.59 0.52
N ALA A 351 -19.51 4.51 -0.06
CA ALA A 351 -20.44 4.56 -1.19
C ALA A 351 -21.80 5.14 -0.77
N ILE A 352 -22.42 4.61 0.28
CA ILE A 352 -23.75 5.09 0.69
C ILE A 352 -23.72 6.53 1.23
N CYS A 353 -22.56 7.04 1.67
CA CYS A 353 -22.37 8.44 2.01
C CYS A 353 -22.07 9.35 0.80
N GLY A 354 -21.95 8.80 -0.42
CA GLY A 354 -21.66 9.58 -1.62
C GLY A 354 -20.24 10.13 -1.70
N TYR A 355 -19.26 9.49 -1.04
CA TYR A 355 -17.87 10.02 -0.93
C TYR A 355 -16.90 9.45 -1.95
N ILE A 356 -17.37 8.71 -2.95
CA ILE A 356 -16.52 8.10 -3.99
C ILE A 356 -16.39 9.06 -5.18
N ASP A 357 -15.14 9.31 -5.59
CA ASP A 357 -14.76 10.18 -6.71
C ASP A 357 -15.34 11.61 -6.64
N VAL A 358 -15.48 12.13 -5.43
CA VAL A 358 -15.84 13.53 -5.18
C VAL A 358 -14.67 14.30 -4.56
N PRO A 359 -14.56 15.62 -4.80
CA PRO A 359 -13.52 16.43 -4.15
C PRO A 359 -13.57 16.34 -2.63
N GLY A 360 -12.43 16.04 -2.00
CA GLY A 360 -12.32 15.82 -0.56
C GLY A 360 -12.86 14.46 -0.06
N GLY A 361 -13.27 13.59 -0.97
CA GLY A 361 -13.71 12.23 -0.68
C GLY A 361 -12.61 11.20 -0.89
N ILE A 362 -13.00 10.05 -1.42
CA ILE A 362 -12.11 8.95 -1.82
C ILE A 362 -11.94 8.97 -3.32
N THR A 363 -10.70 9.02 -3.77
CA THR A 363 -10.37 8.85 -5.19
C THR A 363 -10.11 7.38 -5.50
N ILE A 364 -10.65 6.89 -6.59
CA ILE A 364 -10.38 5.55 -7.09
C ILE A 364 -9.31 5.64 -8.17
N THR A 365 -8.09 5.26 -7.81
CA THR A 365 -6.97 5.31 -8.74
C THR A 365 -7.06 4.15 -9.73
N LYS A 366 -6.94 4.46 -11.00
CA LYS A 366 -6.86 3.47 -12.07
C LYS A 366 -5.43 3.35 -12.55
N PRO A 367 -4.87 2.13 -12.70
CA PRO A 367 -3.56 1.97 -13.31
C PRO A 367 -3.53 2.62 -14.67
N THR A 368 -2.44 3.33 -15.00
CA THR A 368 -2.24 3.83 -16.35
C THR A 368 -2.17 2.65 -17.31
N SER A 369 -2.77 2.77 -18.48
CA SER A 369 -2.76 1.72 -19.52
C SER A 369 -1.35 1.30 -19.94
N PHE A 370 -0.34 2.12 -19.66
CA PHE A 370 1.06 1.86 -19.92
C PHE A 370 1.69 0.89 -18.91
N ILE A 371 1.29 0.95 -17.63
CA ILE A 371 1.87 0.12 -16.55
C ILE A 371 1.03 -1.13 -16.29
N GLY A 372 -0.24 -1.14 -16.65
CA GLY A 372 -1.19 -2.21 -16.33
C GLY A 372 -1.21 -3.39 -17.29
N GLN A 373 -0.30 -3.47 -18.25
CA GLN A 373 -0.24 -4.63 -19.13
C GLN A 373 0.70 -5.67 -18.52
N TRP A 374 0.16 -6.76 -18.04
CA TRP A 374 0.84 -7.94 -17.49
C TRP A 374 1.70 -8.71 -18.54
N ARG A 375 2.34 -7.97 -19.45
CA ARG A 375 3.23 -8.54 -20.46
C ARG A 375 4.60 -8.96 -19.90
N TYR A 376 4.78 -8.82 -18.59
CA TYR A 376 6.03 -9.15 -17.92
C TYR A 376 6.00 -10.53 -17.24
N ASP A 377 4.98 -11.36 -17.51
CA ASP A 377 4.91 -12.71 -16.94
C ASP A 377 5.90 -13.66 -17.58
N MET A 378 6.46 -13.27 -18.75
CA MET A 378 7.45 -14.04 -19.50
C MET A 378 7.01 -15.48 -19.83
N SER A 379 5.71 -15.74 -19.76
CA SER A 379 5.16 -17.08 -20.04
C SER A 379 5.41 -17.54 -21.48
N ASP A 380 5.57 -16.59 -22.40
CA ASP A 380 5.94 -16.82 -23.79
C ASP A 380 7.37 -17.36 -23.98
N THR A 381 8.19 -17.32 -22.93
CA THR A 381 9.55 -17.90 -22.94
C THR A 381 9.58 -19.36 -22.49
N LEU A 382 8.47 -19.87 -21.95
CA LEU A 382 8.37 -21.28 -21.60
C LEU A 382 8.46 -22.17 -22.84
N THR A 383 9.10 -23.32 -22.71
CA THR A 383 9.03 -24.35 -23.77
C THR A 383 7.59 -24.87 -23.90
N GLU A 384 7.23 -25.36 -25.11
CA GLU A 384 5.86 -25.78 -25.43
C GLU A 384 5.26 -26.71 -24.37
N GLY A 385 5.98 -27.74 -23.94
CA GLY A 385 5.52 -28.68 -22.91
C GLY A 385 5.40 -28.10 -21.50
N MET A 386 6.03 -26.96 -21.21
CA MET A 386 5.89 -26.23 -19.94
C MET A 386 4.78 -25.18 -20.02
N ALA A 387 4.54 -24.62 -21.17
CA ALA A 387 3.44 -23.67 -21.39
C ALA A 387 2.04 -24.32 -21.31
N GLU A 388 1.97 -25.64 -21.54
CA GLU A 388 0.74 -26.42 -21.42
C GLU A 388 0.39 -26.82 -19.97
N LYS A 389 1.34 -26.75 -19.06
CA LYS A 389 1.17 -27.07 -17.63
C LYS A 389 0.75 -25.86 -16.82
#